data_e80611a50bb9a9443fd5e5bf32c37e59
#
_entry.id   e80611a50bb9a9443fd5e5bf32c37e59
#
_cell.length_a   1.000
_cell.length_b   1.000
_cell.length_c   1.000
_cell.angle_alpha   90.00
_cell.angle_beta   90.00
_cell.angle_gamma   90.00
#
_symmetry.space_group_name_H-M   'P 1'
#
loop_
_entity.id
_entity.type
_entity.pdbx_description
1 polymer ?
#
loop_
_entity_poly.entity_id
_entity_poly.type
_entity_poly.pdbx_seq_one_letter_code
_entity_poly.pdbx_strand_id
1 'polypeptide(L)'
;MVAKWKLLRETGSVSRVAAIDCGTNSIRLLIADVSGGNLREIYRGMEIVRLGQGVDKNKSFHPDAIDRTLRATELFASEIKRRGAQAIRFCATSATRDASNRELFIDGVKAIIGIEPEVISGEQEAELSFIGATHQLNQIGAPYLVVDIGGGSTEFVYGQDAVEASVSENIGCVRMSERHLNSSPPSKAAIDLAIADIDKAIKNAATKVPISSAKTLVAVAGTATTVAAAALGLDSYDRDLIHLSRISAEKTHQVCKSFLALEKSEIASLGYMHPGRVDVIAAGGLVLSRIMALSGASEFVASESDILDGMALLLAK
;
A
#
# COMPACT_ATOMS: atom_id res chain seq x y z
N MET A 1 -0.60 24.30 12.33
CA MET A 1 0.65 23.50 12.12
C MET A 1 1.20 23.55 10.68
N VAL A 2 0.61 24.37 9.81
CA VAL A 2 0.92 24.49 8.36
C VAL A 2 2.21 25.30 8.05
N ALA A 3 2.76 26.02 9.04
CA ALA A 3 3.88 26.96 8.80
C ALA A 3 5.29 26.30 8.82
N LYS A 4 5.43 25.01 9.13
CA LYS A 4 6.75 24.34 9.26
C LYS A 4 7.31 23.72 7.96
N TRP A 5 6.50 23.62 6.92
CA TRP A 5 6.86 22.93 5.68
C TRP A 5 7.69 23.76 4.67
N LYS A 6 7.72 25.09 4.82
CA LYS A 6 8.43 25.99 3.89
C LYS A 6 9.94 26.14 4.16
N LEU A 7 10.43 25.66 5.31
CA LEU A 7 11.80 25.91 5.78
C LEU A 7 12.83 24.79 5.48
N LEU A 8 12.42 23.71 4.81
CA LEU A 8 13.28 22.53 4.58
C LEU A 8 14.07 22.55 3.26
N ARG A 9 14.15 23.69 2.56
CA ARG A 9 14.85 23.80 1.26
C ARG A 9 16.31 24.23 1.31
N GLU A 10 16.92 24.41 2.47
CA GLU A 10 18.22 25.10 2.56
C GLU A 10 19.35 24.40 3.33
N THR A 11 19.37 23.10 3.49
CA THR A 11 20.61 22.43 3.97
C THR A 11 20.98 21.28 3.03
N GLY A 12 22.01 21.49 2.22
CA GLY A 12 22.51 20.55 1.20
C GLY A 12 23.21 19.30 1.77
N SER A 13 22.88 18.85 2.98
CA SER A 13 23.37 17.58 3.52
C SER A 13 22.53 16.43 2.99
N VAL A 14 23.19 15.41 2.47
CA VAL A 14 22.54 14.14 2.09
C VAL A 14 22.34 13.30 3.35
N SER A 15 21.10 12.93 3.65
CA SER A 15 20.77 12.02 4.75
C SER A 15 20.42 10.64 4.20
N ARG A 16 21.15 9.61 4.60
CA ARG A 16 20.76 8.21 4.29
C ARG A 16 19.81 7.69 5.34
N VAL A 17 18.60 7.36 4.92
CA VAL A 17 17.51 6.93 5.80
C VAL A 17 16.98 5.55 5.42
N ALA A 18 16.38 4.86 6.39
CA ALA A 18 15.68 3.59 6.17
C ALA A 18 14.24 3.73 6.65
N ALA A 19 13.30 3.45 5.76
CA ALA A 19 11.86 3.38 6.04
C ALA A 19 11.41 1.93 5.97
N ILE A 20 10.77 1.42 7.02
CA ILE A 20 10.17 0.08 7.06
C ILE A 20 8.66 0.24 7.23
N ASP A 21 7.91 -0.39 6.35
CA ASP A 21 6.46 -0.50 6.42
C ASP A 21 6.07 -1.96 6.64
N CYS A 22 5.43 -2.25 7.76
CA CYS A 22 4.90 -3.57 8.08
C CYS A 22 3.37 -3.57 7.99
N GLY A 23 2.89 -4.02 6.84
CA GLY A 23 1.47 -4.13 6.54
C GLY A 23 0.87 -5.50 6.89
N THR A 24 -0.36 -5.71 6.46
CA THR A 24 -1.10 -6.97 6.68
C THR A 24 -0.51 -8.15 5.90
N ASN A 25 -0.03 -7.93 4.67
CA ASN A 25 0.47 -8.99 3.79
C ASN A 25 2.00 -9.05 3.72
N SER A 26 2.65 -7.92 3.70
CA SER A 26 4.10 -7.78 3.47
C SER A 26 4.76 -6.84 4.46
N ILE A 27 6.06 -7.06 4.68
CA ILE A 27 6.96 -6.06 5.25
C ILE A 27 7.88 -5.55 4.15
N ARG A 28 8.13 -4.24 4.12
CA ARG A 28 8.88 -3.59 3.05
C ARG A 28 9.94 -2.66 3.63
N LEU A 29 11.05 -2.55 2.93
CA LEU A 29 12.17 -1.66 3.30
C LEU A 29 12.55 -0.77 2.12
N LEU A 30 12.68 0.51 2.37
CA LEU A 30 13.33 1.48 1.49
C LEU A 30 14.55 2.07 2.21
N ILE A 31 15.71 1.99 1.59
CA ILE A 31 16.89 2.76 2.00
C ILE A 31 17.14 3.78 0.90
N ALA A 32 17.18 5.05 1.27
CA ALA A 32 17.34 6.13 0.30
C ALA A 32 18.26 7.23 0.83
N ASP A 33 18.95 7.90 -0.11
CA ASP A 33 19.56 9.19 0.14
C ASP A 33 18.55 10.29 -0.18
N VAL A 34 18.31 11.15 0.78
CA VAL A 34 17.37 12.27 0.65
C VAL A 34 18.12 13.59 0.81
N SER A 35 17.93 14.52 -0.11
CA SER A 35 18.50 15.84 -0.09
C SER A 35 17.60 16.85 -0.79
N GLY A 36 17.29 17.96 -0.15
CA GLY A 36 16.49 19.04 -0.74
C GLY A 36 15.09 18.60 -1.24
N GLY A 37 14.50 17.58 -0.60
CA GLY A 37 13.22 17.01 -1.01
C GLY A 37 13.29 16.00 -2.17
N ASN A 38 14.48 15.72 -2.70
CA ASN A 38 14.69 14.68 -3.69
C ASN A 38 15.10 13.38 -3.02
N LEU A 39 14.52 12.26 -3.48
CA LEU A 39 14.78 10.92 -2.99
C LEU A 39 15.54 10.12 -4.05
N ARG A 40 16.69 9.56 -3.67
CA ARG A 40 17.45 8.61 -4.50
C ARG A 40 17.44 7.24 -3.83
N GLU A 41 16.73 6.30 -4.41
CA GLU A 41 16.68 4.93 -3.93
C GLU A 41 18.07 4.27 -3.96
N ILE A 42 18.45 3.64 -2.85
CA ILE A 42 19.66 2.84 -2.70
C ILE A 42 19.33 1.35 -2.63
N TYR A 43 18.19 1.05 -2.02
CA TYR A 43 17.67 -0.32 -1.90
C TYR A 43 16.18 -0.29 -1.60
N ARG A 44 15.46 -1.17 -2.26
CA ARG A 44 14.06 -1.48 -1.94
C ARG A 44 13.90 -3.00 -1.85
N GLY A 45 13.33 -3.47 -0.75
CA GLY A 45 13.07 -4.88 -0.50
C GLY A 45 11.64 -5.11 -0.01
N MET A 46 11.13 -6.30 -0.28
CA MET A 46 9.80 -6.73 0.17
C MET A 46 9.83 -8.22 0.51
N GLU A 47 9.25 -8.56 1.67
CA GLU A 47 9.01 -9.94 2.09
C GLU A 47 7.52 -10.17 2.35
N ILE A 48 6.98 -11.27 1.86
CA ILE A 48 5.59 -11.66 2.13
C ILE A 48 5.54 -12.43 3.45
N VAL A 49 5.06 -11.77 4.47
CA VAL A 49 5.03 -12.31 5.84
C VAL A 49 3.63 -12.71 6.31
N ARG A 50 2.59 -12.16 5.66
CA ARG A 50 1.17 -12.43 6.00
C ARG A 50 0.89 -12.24 7.49
N LEU A 51 1.42 -11.15 8.08
CA LEU A 51 1.25 -10.85 9.50
C LEU A 51 -0.22 -10.79 9.90
N GLY A 52 -1.06 -10.26 9.01
CA GLY A 52 -2.50 -10.12 9.24
C GLY A 52 -3.34 -11.37 8.93
N GLN A 53 -2.73 -12.51 8.64
CA GLN A 53 -3.46 -13.75 8.35
C GLN A 53 -4.43 -14.11 9.49
N GLY A 54 -5.74 -14.15 9.19
CA GLY A 54 -6.77 -14.48 10.17
C GLY A 54 -7.06 -13.40 11.22
N VAL A 55 -6.39 -12.27 11.21
CA VAL A 55 -6.58 -11.19 12.21
C VAL A 55 -7.99 -10.60 12.14
N ASP A 56 -8.57 -10.49 10.96
CA ASP A 56 -9.94 -9.97 10.83
C ASP A 56 -10.94 -10.75 11.69
N LYS A 57 -10.80 -12.08 11.73
CA LYS A 57 -11.65 -13.00 12.49
C LYS A 57 -11.21 -13.17 13.94
N ASN A 58 -9.91 -13.42 14.17
CA ASN A 58 -9.38 -13.86 15.46
C ASN A 58 -8.94 -12.71 16.38
N LYS A 59 -8.79 -11.51 15.82
CA LYS A 59 -8.29 -10.31 16.51
C LYS A 59 -6.92 -10.51 17.20
N SER A 60 -6.12 -11.44 16.67
CA SER A 60 -4.78 -11.75 17.15
C SER A 60 -3.89 -12.27 16.04
N PHE A 61 -2.59 -12.02 16.15
CA PHE A 61 -1.58 -12.59 15.27
C PHE A 61 -1.40 -14.09 15.51
N HIS A 62 -1.21 -14.83 14.42
CA HIS A 62 -0.77 -16.21 14.50
C HIS A 62 0.73 -16.26 14.85
N PRO A 63 1.18 -17.18 15.76
CA PRO A 63 2.60 -17.26 16.13
C PRO A 63 3.54 -17.39 14.93
N ASP A 64 3.23 -18.26 13.97
CA ASP A 64 4.06 -18.43 12.76
C ASP A 64 4.14 -17.15 11.90
N ALA A 65 3.13 -16.29 11.94
CA ALA A 65 3.15 -15.02 11.22
C ALA A 65 4.08 -14.01 11.91
N ILE A 66 4.09 -13.99 13.24
CA ILE A 66 5.07 -13.21 14.01
C ILE A 66 6.48 -13.70 13.66
N ASP A 67 6.75 -15.01 13.75
CA ASP A 67 8.07 -15.58 13.48
C ASP A 67 8.57 -15.27 12.05
N ARG A 68 7.69 -15.38 11.03
CA ARG A 68 8.04 -14.99 9.66
C ARG A 68 8.41 -13.51 9.56
N THR A 69 7.65 -12.66 10.25
CA THR A 69 7.86 -11.21 10.21
C THR A 69 9.15 -10.82 10.93
N LEU A 70 9.46 -11.43 12.07
CA LEU A 70 10.70 -11.19 12.80
C LEU A 70 11.93 -11.65 12.00
N ARG A 71 11.89 -12.80 11.33
CA ARG A 71 12.96 -13.22 10.40
C ARG A 71 13.17 -12.25 9.25
N ALA A 72 12.10 -11.74 8.65
CA ALA A 72 12.21 -10.70 7.61
C ALA A 72 12.80 -9.40 8.18
N THR A 73 12.46 -9.06 9.43
CA THR A 73 13.02 -7.90 10.12
C THR A 73 14.52 -8.05 10.36
N GLU A 74 15.03 -9.25 10.69
CA GLU A 74 16.47 -9.53 10.81
C GLU A 74 17.22 -9.34 9.49
N LEU A 75 16.62 -9.79 8.36
CA LEU A 75 17.18 -9.55 7.02
C LEU A 75 17.28 -8.04 6.74
N PHE A 76 16.24 -7.29 7.05
CA PHE A 76 16.22 -5.84 6.83
C PHE A 76 17.18 -5.09 7.76
N ALA A 77 17.32 -5.51 9.01
CA ALA A 77 18.32 -4.95 9.94
C ALA A 77 19.74 -5.12 9.38
N SER A 78 20.04 -6.27 8.77
CA SER A 78 21.31 -6.55 8.12
C SER A 78 21.56 -5.64 6.91
N GLU A 79 20.53 -5.43 6.06
CA GLU A 79 20.61 -4.52 4.91
C GLU A 79 20.82 -3.05 5.34
N ILE A 80 20.08 -2.61 6.37
CA ILE A 80 20.21 -1.26 6.94
C ILE A 80 21.63 -1.01 7.43
N LYS A 81 22.18 -1.95 8.21
CA LYS A 81 23.56 -1.88 8.72
C LYS A 81 24.58 -1.88 7.56
N ARG A 82 24.43 -2.78 6.59
CA ARG A 82 25.33 -2.91 5.43
C ARG A 82 25.38 -1.64 4.59
N ARG A 83 24.25 -0.94 4.45
CA ARG A 83 24.16 0.26 3.62
C ARG A 83 24.35 1.56 4.39
N GLY A 84 24.49 1.49 5.73
CA GLY A 84 24.83 2.61 6.58
C GLY A 84 23.74 3.68 6.68
N ALA A 85 22.46 3.27 6.77
CA ALA A 85 21.39 4.22 7.07
C ALA A 85 21.56 4.80 8.48
N GLN A 86 21.39 6.12 8.61
CA GLN A 86 21.65 6.89 9.83
C GLN A 86 20.39 7.08 10.67
N ALA A 87 19.23 7.10 10.02
CA ALA A 87 17.93 7.20 10.67
C ALA A 87 17.03 6.07 10.19
N ILE A 88 16.26 5.50 11.09
CA ILE A 88 15.32 4.41 10.80
C ILE A 88 13.94 4.82 11.30
N ARG A 89 12.92 4.61 10.47
CA ARG A 89 11.53 4.69 10.86
C ARG A 89 10.85 3.37 10.51
N PHE A 90 10.17 2.78 11.48
CA PHE A 90 9.42 1.56 11.31
C PHE A 90 7.95 1.84 11.62
N CYS A 91 7.08 1.75 10.62
CA CYS A 91 5.64 1.86 10.78
C CYS A 91 4.99 0.48 10.70
N ALA A 92 4.02 0.23 11.58
CA ALA A 92 3.16 -0.94 11.57
C ALA A 92 1.70 -0.49 11.42
N THR A 93 0.95 -1.14 10.52
CA THR A 93 -0.32 -0.58 10.05
C THR A 93 -1.53 -1.44 10.46
N SER A 94 -2.52 -1.61 9.60
CA SER A 94 -3.85 -2.17 9.86
C SER A 94 -3.82 -3.47 10.70
N ALA A 95 -3.04 -4.48 10.32
CA ALA A 95 -3.01 -5.74 11.05
C ALA A 95 -2.55 -5.57 12.51
N THR A 96 -1.58 -4.67 12.75
CA THR A 96 -1.06 -4.39 14.10
C THR A 96 -2.05 -3.56 14.92
N ARG A 97 -2.81 -2.67 14.27
CA ARG A 97 -3.91 -1.97 14.96
C ARG A 97 -4.97 -2.94 15.50
N ASP A 98 -5.29 -3.97 14.69
CA ASP A 98 -6.39 -4.90 14.97
C ASP A 98 -6.02 -6.05 15.92
N ALA A 99 -4.72 -6.33 16.14
CA ALA A 99 -4.26 -7.48 16.89
C ALA A 99 -4.15 -7.19 18.40
N SER A 100 -4.81 -8.01 19.24
CA SER A 100 -4.79 -7.91 20.69
C SER A 100 -3.45 -8.33 21.32
N ASN A 101 -2.67 -9.17 20.63
CA ASN A 101 -1.35 -9.65 21.06
C ASN A 101 -0.18 -8.97 20.34
N ARG A 102 -0.39 -7.74 19.85
CA ARG A 102 0.60 -6.99 19.07
C ARG A 102 1.92 -6.73 19.79
N GLU A 103 1.91 -6.71 21.13
CA GLU A 103 3.11 -6.47 21.93
C GLU A 103 4.20 -7.53 21.66
N LEU A 104 3.82 -8.79 21.39
CA LEU A 104 4.78 -9.84 21.04
C LEU A 104 5.59 -9.50 19.78
N PHE A 105 4.92 -8.90 18.79
CA PHE A 105 5.57 -8.43 17.58
C PHE A 105 6.40 -7.16 17.82
N ILE A 106 5.87 -6.19 18.56
CA ILE A 106 6.54 -4.93 18.90
C ILE A 106 7.85 -5.20 19.64
N ASP A 107 7.81 -6.01 20.70
CA ASP A 107 8.98 -6.39 21.49
C ASP A 107 10.02 -7.13 20.65
N GLY A 108 9.58 -8.04 19.77
CA GLY A 108 10.46 -8.76 18.86
C GLY A 108 11.18 -7.82 17.88
N VAL A 109 10.49 -6.88 17.26
CA VAL A 109 11.09 -5.88 16.39
C VAL A 109 12.08 -5.00 17.13
N LYS A 110 11.71 -4.53 18.33
CA LYS A 110 12.57 -3.70 19.18
C LYS A 110 13.87 -4.43 19.57
N ALA A 111 13.79 -5.73 19.84
CA ALA A 111 14.97 -6.54 20.14
C ALA A 111 15.92 -6.67 18.94
N ILE A 112 15.41 -6.69 17.69
CA ILE A 112 16.19 -6.88 16.47
C ILE A 112 16.80 -5.56 15.97
N ILE A 113 16.01 -4.49 15.88
CA ILE A 113 16.42 -3.21 15.25
C ILE A 113 16.85 -2.18 16.29
N GLY A 114 16.44 -2.33 17.55
CA GLY A 114 16.75 -1.38 18.62
C GLY A 114 15.80 -0.19 18.72
N ILE A 115 14.77 -0.12 17.85
CA ILE A 115 13.71 0.89 17.91
C ILE A 115 12.34 0.22 18.01
N GLU A 116 11.41 0.89 18.68
CA GLU A 116 10.03 0.44 18.77
C GLU A 116 9.27 0.82 17.49
N PRO A 117 8.54 -0.11 16.84
CA PRO A 117 7.74 0.22 15.69
C PRO A 117 6.58 1.14 16.07
N GLU A 118 6.34 2.15 15.25
CA GLU A 118 5.20 3.04 15.39
C GLU A 118 3.94 2.33 14.88
N VAL A 119 2.96 2.07 15.73
CA VAL A 119 1.64 1.62 15.29
C VAL A 119 0.85 2.84 14.86
N ILE A 120 0.87 3.13 13.56
CA ILE A 120 0.28 4.35 13.01
C ILE A 120 -1.23 4.22 12.79
N SER A 121 -1.96 5.34 12.96
CA SER A 121 -3.39 5.41 12.62
C SER A 121 -3.61 5.37 11.11
N GLY A 122 -4.86 5.11 10.69
CA GLY A 122 -5.22 5.15 9.26
C GLY A 122 -5.01 6.54 8.64
N GLU A 123 -5.21 7.61 9.41
CA GLU A 123 -4.97 8.99 8.96
C GLU A 123 -3.47 9.27 8.75
N GLN A 124 -2.61 8.75 9.64
CA GLN A 124 -1.15 8.89 9.49
C GLN A 124 -0.64 8.06 8.31
N GLU A 125 -1.17 6.84 8.12
CA GLU A 125 -0.90 5.99 6.96
C GLU A 125 -1.29 6.69 5.65
N ALA A 126 -2.48 7.29 5.63
CA ALA A 126 -3.00 8.08 4.52
C ALA A 126 -2.10 9.29 4.18
N GLU A 127 -1.67 10.05 5.19
CA GLU A 127 -0.78 11.21 4.99
C GLU A 127 0.56 10.80 4.40
N LEU A 128 1.18 9.72 4.91
CA LEU A 128 2.44 9.22 4.41
C LEU A 128 2.32 8.70 2.97
N SER A 129 1.26 7.93 2.66
CA SER A 129 0.98 7.44 1.32
C SER A 129 0.74 8.58 0.33
N PHE A 130 0.02 9.65 0.74
CA PHE A 130 -0.21 10.83 -0.10
C PHE A 130 1.10 11.54 -0.44
N ILE A 131 1.96 11.81 0.57
CA ILE A 131 3.27 12.45 0.36
C ILE A 131 4.11 11.62 -0.61
N GLY A 132 4.20 10.31 -0.39
CA GLY A 132 4.96 9.40 -1.25
C GLY A 132 4.43 9.34 -2.68
N ALA A 133 3.11 9.21 -2.84
CA ALA A 133 2.49 9.07 -4.16
C ALA A 133 2.56 10.35 -5.00
N THR A 134 2.53 11.52 -4.36
CA THR A 134 2.38 12.80 -5.07
C THR A 134 3.68 13.59 -5.24
N HIS A 135 4.77 13.23 -4.55
CA HIS A 135 6.00 14.03 -4.55
C HIS A 135 6.64 14.19 -5.95
N GLN A 136 6.40 13.28 -6.88
CA GLN A 136 6.86 13.34 -8.27
C GLN A 136 5.79 13.83 -9.25
N LEU A 137 4.56 14.06 -8.78
CA LEU A 137 3.48 14.55 -9.63
C LEU A 137 3.50 16.08 -9.71
N ASN A 138 3.13 16.60 -10.87
CA ASN A 138 3.02 18.04 -11.04
C ASN A 138 1.64 18.54 -10.56
N GLN A 139 1.57 19.80 -10.14
CA GLN A 139 0.34 20.42 -9.64
C GLN A 139 -0.79 20.52 -10.68
N ILE A 140 -0.48 20.40 -11.99
CA ILE A 140 -1.48 20.45 -13.07
C ILE A 140 -2.48 19.28 -12.96
N GLY A 141 -2.05 18.14 -12.38
CA GLY A 141 -2.90 16.98 -12.13
C GLY A 141 -3.77 17.07 -10.87
N ALA A 142 -3.54 18.04 -10.01
CA ALA A 142 -4.29 18.21 -8.75
C ALA A 142 -5.69 18.82 -8.98
N PRO A 143 -6.66 18.61 -8.06
CA PRO A 143 -6.53 17.81 -6.84
C PRO A 143 -6.46 16.31 -7.12
N TYR A 144 -5.72 15.60 -6.25
CA TYR A 144 -5.53 14.16 -6.33
C TYR A 144 -6.50 13.43 -5.41
N LEU A 145 -6.97 12.26 -5.84
CA LEU A 145 -7.44 11.21 -4.96
C LEU A 145 -6.39 10.10 -4.96
N VAL A 146 -5.62 9.98 -3.89
CA VAL A 146 -4.70 8.85 -3.69
C VAL A 146 -5.48 7.73 -3.02
N VAL A 147 -5.42 6.52 -3.59
CA VAL A 147 -5.97 5.32 -2.99
C VAL A 147 -4.86 4.31 -2.76
N ASP A 148 -4.65 3.94 -1.49
CA ASP A 148 -3.68 2.92 -1.08
C ASP A 148 -4.44 1.64 -0.75
N ILE A 149 -4.38 0.65 -1.66
CA ILE A 149 -5.09 -0.62 -1.48
C ILE A 149 -4.14 -1.61 -0.80
N GLY A 150 -4.13 -1.54 0.52
CA GLY A 150 -3.34 -2.41 1.38
C GLY A 150 -3.94 -3.81 1.55
N GLY A 151 -3.35 -4.60 2.46
CA GLY A 151 -3.86 -5.94 2.76
C GLY A 151 -5.11 -5.93 3.65
N GLY A 152 -5.13 -5.09 4.69
CA GLY A 152 -6.22 -5.03 5.67
C GLY A 152 -7.18 -3.87 5.46
N SER A 153 -6.67 -2.73 4.99
CA SER A 153 -7.43 -1.50 4.78
C SER A 153 -7.18 -0.92 3.40
N THR A 154 -7.95 0.09 3.05
CA THR A 154 -7.74 0.96 1.89
C THR A 154 -7.91 2.40 2.37
N GLU A 155 -6.89 3.21 2.16
CA GLU A 155 -6.86 4.63 2.46
C GLU A 155 -7.34 5.41 1.25
N PHE A 156 -8.27 6.36 1.49
CA PHE A 156 -8.75 7.34 0.52
C PHE A 156 -8.24 8.71 0.97
N VAL A 157 -7.45 9.34 0.14
CA VAL A 157 -6.78 10.60 0.50
C VAL A 157 -6.96 11.63 -0.60
N TYR A 158 -7.66 12.69 -0.27
CA TYR A 158 -7.90 13.80 -1.18
C TYR A 158 -7.06 15.00 -0.76
N GLY A 159 -6.46 15.66 -1.73
CA GLY A 159 -5.70 16.88 -1.49
C GLY A 159 -5.02 17.41 -2.74
N GLN A 160 -4.39 18.56 -2.60
CA GLN A 160 -3.62 19.22 -3.64
C GLN A 160 -2.14 19.31 -3.24
N ASP A 161 -1.75 20.31 -2.46
CA ASP A 161 -0.36 20.43 -1.94
C ASP A 161 -0.18 19.69 -0.61
N ALA A 162 -1.28 19.39 0.06
CA ALA A 162 -1.35 18.67 1.32
C ALA A 162 -2.66 17.89 1.39
N VAL A 163 -2.76 17.00 2.35
CA VAL A 163 -4.00 16.26 2.65
C VAL A 163 -5.06 17.24 3.14
N GLU A 164 -6.20 17.25 2.47
CA GLU A 164 -7.39 18.05 2.82
C GLU A 164 -8.47 17.18 3.48
N ALA A 165 -8.58 15.91 3.02
CA ALA A 165 -9.49 14.93 3.61
C ALA A 165 -8.92 13.52 3.44
N SER A 166 -9.07 12.69 4.46
CA SER A 166 -8.67 11.30 4.41
C SER A 166 -9.56 10.40 5.24
N VAL A 167 -9.61 9.13 4.86
CA VAL A 167 -10.26 8.07 5.62
C VAL A 167 -9.63 6.73 5.29
N SER A 168 -9.53 5.84 6.28
CA SER A 168 -9.15 4.45 6.12
C SER A 168 -10.38 3.57 6.27
N GLU A 169 -10.63 2.70 5.28
CA GLU A 169 -11.74 1.75 5.27
C GLU A 169 -11.23 0.31 5.31
N ASN A 170 -11.95 -0.56 6.01
CA ASN A 170 -11.55 -1.96 6.24
C ASN A 170 -11.85 -2.87 5.04
N ILE A 171 -11.36 -2.52 3.85
CA ILE A 171 -11.54 -3.22 2.56
C ILE A 171 -10.21 -3.48 1.84
N GLY A 172 -9.20 -3.97 2.54
CA GLY A 172 -7.93 -4.40 1.94
C GLY A 172 -8.04 -5.76 1.24
N CYS A 173 -7.08 -6.07 0.35
CA CYS A 173 -7.11 -7.26 -0.50
C CYS A 173 -7.11 -8.59 0.28
N VAL A 174 -6.35 -8.70 1.38
CA VAL A 174 -6.35 -9.89 2.25
C VAL A 174 -7.68 -10.02 2.96
N ARG A 175 -8.17 -8.94 3.57
CA ARG A 175 -9.42 -8.91 4.31
C ARG A 175 -10.61 -9.31 3.44
N MET A 176 -10.71 -8.78 2.23
CA MET A 176 -11.80 -9.11 1.30
C MET A 176 -11.69 -10.55 0.77
N SER A 177 -10.47 -11.06 0.54
CA SER A 177 -10.25 -12.47 0.20
C SER A 177 -10.73 -13.38 1.32
N GLU A 178 -10.33 -13.13 2.57
CA GLU A 178 -10.69 -13.96 3.72
C GLU A 178 -12.20 -13.91 4.05
N ARG A 179 -12.85 -12.75 3.87
CA ARG A 179 -14.28 -12.62 4.14
C ARG A 179 -15.19 -13.26 3.09
N HIS A 180 -14.85 -13.09 1.82
CA HIS A 180 -15.81 -13.36 0.74
C HIS A 180 -15.27 -14.30 -0.33
N LEU A 181 -13.98 -14.23 -0.71
CA LEU A 181 -13.45 -14.89 -1.90
C LEU A 181 -12.57 -16.12 -1.55
N ASN A 182 -13.15 -17.06 -0.79
CA ASN A 182 -12.43 -18.23 -0.26
C ASN A 182 -12.19 -19.35 -1.28
N SER A 183 -12.86 -19.34 -2.43
CA SER A 183 -12.70 -20.30 -3.53
C SER A 183 -11.99 -19.65 -4.73
N SER A 184 -11.43 -20.46 -5.61
CA SER A 184 -10.79 -20.01 -6.85
C SER A 184 -11.22 -20.91 -8.01
N PRO A 185 -11.92 -20.37 -9.00
CA PRO A 185 -12.54 -19.05 -9.01
C PRO A 185 -13.62 -18.89 -7.93
N PRO A 186 -13.89 -17.66 -7.48
CA PRO A 186 -14.97 -17.41 -6.55
C PRO A 186 -16.35 -17.55 -7.23
N SER A 187 -17.35 -17.99 -6.47
CA SER A 187 -18.73 -18.07 -6.98
C SER A 187 -19.31 -16.68 -7.23
N LYS A 188 -20.31 -16.59 -8.15
CA LYS A 188 -21.01 -15.32 -8.39
C LYS A 188 -21.61 -14.74 -7.11
N ALA A 189 -22.20 -15.56 -6.26
CA ALA A 189 -22.78 -15.10 -4.98
C ALA A 189 -21.69 -14.52 -4.04
N ALA A 190 -20.51 -15.11 -3.98
CA ALA A 190 -19.38 -14.60 -3.21
C ALA A 190 -18.90 -13.23 -3.73
N ILE A 191 -18.82 -13.09 -5.06
CA ILE A 191 -18.46 -11.82 -5.70
C ILE A 191 -19.51 -10.75 -5.40
N ASP A 192 -20.80 -11.06 -5.50
CA ASP A 192 -21.90 -10.12 -5.24
C ASP A 192 -21.86 -9.64 -3.76
N LEU A 193 -21.56 -10.53 -2.81
CA LEU A 193 -21.36 -10.16 -1.40
C LEU A 193 -20.14 -9.27 -1.19
N ALA A 194 -19.02 -9.58 -1.84
CA ALA A 194 -17.83 -8.76 -1.78
C ALA A 194 -18.09 -7.36 -2.34
N ILE A 195 -18.78 -7.25 -3.48
CA ILE A 195 -19.16 -5.96 -4.08
C ILE A 195 -20.02 -5.16 -3.11
N ALA A 196 -21.00 -5.78 -2.46
CA ALA A 196 -21.88 -5.08 -1.52
C ALA A 196 -21.10 -4.51 -0.31
N ASP A 197 -20.15 -5.27 0.24
CA ASP A 197 -19.31 -4.83 1.36
C ASP A 197 -18.37 -3.69 0.93
N ILE A 198 -17.69 -3.84 -0.22
CA ILE A 198 -16.80 -2.83 -0.80
C ILE A 198 -17.57 -1.54 -1.11
N ASP A 199 -18.72 -1.63 -1.78
CA ASP A 199 -19.51 -0.46 -2.16
C ASP A 199 -20.01 0.30 -0.93
N LYS A 200 -20.39 -0.42 0.14
CA LYS A 200 -20.78 0.18 1.42
C LYS A 200 -19.62 1.00 2.01
N ALA A 201 -18.41 0.43 2.03
CA ALA A 201 -17.23 1.11 2.55
C ALA A 201 -16.85 2.34 1.70
N ILE A 202 -16.88 2.22 0.36
CA ILE A 202 -16.58 3.36 -0.53
C ILE A 202 -17.63 4.48 -0.35
N LYS A 203 -18.92 4.14 -0.20
CA LYS A 203 -19.95 5.12 0.09
C LYS A 203 -19.76 5.80 1.44
N ASN A 204 -19.28 5.06 2.46
CA ASN A 204 -18.89 5.65 3.74
C ASN A 204 -17.69 6.60 3.56
N ALA A 205 -16.66 6.21 2.83
CA ALA A 205 -15.53 7.06 2.50
C ALA A 205 -15.97 8.35 1.79
N ALA A 206 -16.91 8.26 0.85
CA ALA A 206 -17.45 9.42 0.11
C ALA A 206 -18.17 10.45 0.99
N THR A 207 -18.59 10.07 2.21
CA THR A 207 -19.17 11.04 3.18
C THR A 207 -18.11 11.92 3.83
N LYS A 208 -16.85 11.52 3.79
CA LYS A 208 -15.72 12.19 4.45
C LYS A 208 -14.72 12.75 3.45
N VAL A 209 -14.58 12.11 2.31
CA VAL A 209 -13.60 12.43 1.26
C VAL A 209 -14.34 12.70 -0.05
N PRO A 210 -14.09 13.81 -0.74
CA PRO A 210 -14.77 14.15 -2.00
C PRO A 210 -14.21 13.32 -3.17
N ILE A 211 -14.45 12.00 -3.16
CA ILE A 211 -13.84 11.01 -4.07
C ILE A 211 -14.11 11.29 -5.56
N SER A 212 -15.24 11.94 -5.89
CA SER A 212 -15.62 12.26 -7.28
C SER A 212 -15.13 13.64 -7.73
N SER A 213 -14.47 14.40 -6.86
CA SER A 213 -14.01 15.77 -7.16
C SER A 213 -12.55 15.83 -7.56
N ALA A 214 -11.83 14.74 -7.47
CA ALA A 214 -10.43 14.67 -7.85
C ALA A 214 -10.27 14.75 -9.38
N LYS A 215 -9.24 15.48 -9.81
CA LYS A 215 -8.87 15.55 -11.22
C LYS A 215 -8.05 14.33 -11.65
N THR A 216 -7.29 13.77 -10.73
CA THR A 216 -6.46 12.59 -10.96
C THR A 216 -6.64 11.57 -9.83
N LEU A 217 -7.02 10.36 -10.19
CA LEU A 217 -6.96 9.19 -9.31
C LEU A 217 -5.55 8.60 -9.38
N VAL A 218 -4.87 8.51 -8.25
CA VAL A 218 -3.56 7.85 -8.11
C VAL A 218 -3.76 6.61 -7.25
N ALA A 219 -3.39 5.44 -7.77
CA ALA A 219 -3.49 4.20 -7.04
C ALA A 219 -2.09 3.65 -6.72
N VAL A 220 -1.89 3.30 -5.46
CA VAL A 220 -0.60 2.81 -4.95
C VAL A 220 -0.72 1.40 -4.36
N ALA A 221 0.39 0.88 -3.90
CA ALA A 221 0.57 -0.46 -3.37
C ALA A 221 0.42 -1.59 -4.41
N GLY A 222 0.65 -2.80 -3.93
CA GLY A 222 0.86 -3.95 -4.80
C GLY A 222 -0.35 -4.40 -5.62
N THR A 223 -1.57 -4.07 -5.20
CA THR A 223 -2.77 -4.32 -5.99
C THR A 223 -2.77 -3.45 -7.24
N ALA A 224 -2.62 -2.14 -7.07
CA ALA A 224 -2.67 -1.17 -8.17
C ALA A 224 -1.57 -1.43 -9.21
N THR A 225 -0.35 -1.67 -8.75
CA THR A 225 0.80 -1.89 -9.64
C THR A 225 0.71 -3.23 -10.38
N THR A 226 0.14 -4.28 -9.75
CA THR A 226 -0.10 -5.56 -10.43
C THR A 226 -1.21 -5.46 -11.48
N VAL A 227 -2.30 -4.72 -11.19
CA VAL A 227 -3.36 -4.44 -12.18
C VAL A 227 -2.80 -3.62 -13.34
N ALA A 228 -1.93 -2.64 -13.07
CA ALA A 228 -1.27 -1.87 -14.12
C ALA A 228 -0.37 -2.74 -14.99
N ALA A 229 0.46 -3.63 -14.41
CA ALA A 229 1.27 -4.58 -15.16
C ALA A 229 0.44 -5.43 -16.12
N ALA A 230 -0.69 -5.97 -15.63
CA ALA A 230 -1.63 -6.74 -16.43
C ALA A 230 -2.27 -5.90 -17.56
N ALA A 231 -2.70 -4.69 -17.25
CA ALA A 231 -3.35 -3.79 -18.22
C ALA A 231 -2.39 -3.29 -19.31
N LEU A 232 -1.10 -3.18 -19.01
CA LEU A 232 -0.03 -2.88 -19.95
C LEU A 232 0.39 -4.10 -20.79
N GLY A 233 -0.05 -5.32 -20.41
CA GLY A 233 0.31 -6.55 -21.11
C GLY A 233 1.77 -6.95 -20.91
N LEU A 234 2.33 -6.70 -19.73
CA LEU A 234 3.73 -7.02 -19.44
C LEU A 234 3.93 -8.53 -19.25
N ASP A 235 5.02 -9.07 -19.81
CA ASP A 235 5.42 -10.46 -19.61
C ASP A 235 6.07 -10.70 -18.23
N SER A 236 6.65 -9.65 -17.65
CA SER A 236 7.27 -9.65 -16.31
C SER A 236 7.01 -8.33 -15.60
N TYR A 237 7.16 -8.31 -14.27
CA TYR A 237 6.95 -7.11 -13.49
C TYR A 237 8.09 -6.10 -13.73
N ASP A 238 7.76 -4.95 -14.30
CA ASP A 238 8.70 -3.88 -14.61
C ASP A 238 8.23 -2.56 -13.96
N ARG A 239 8.95 -2.14 -12.92
CA ARG A 239 8.63 -0.94 -12.13
C ARG A 239 8.67 0.34 -12.95
N ASP A 240 9.61 0.44 -13.89
CA ASP A 240 9.82 1.66 -14.66
C ASP A 240 8.69 1.86 -15.69
N LEU A 241 8.16 0.76 -16.25
CA LEU A 241 7.01 0.80 -17.14
C LEU A 241 5.68 1.01 -16.38
N ILE A 242 5.60 0.53 -15.14
CA ILE A 242 4.39 0.63 -14.30
C ILE A 242 4.27 2.03 -13.69
N HIS A 243 5.39 2.57 -13.17
CA HIS A 243 5.37 3.84 -12.45
C HIS A 243 4.90 5.00 -13.32
N LEU A 244 3.88 5.72 -12.84
CA LEU A 244 3.21 6.83 -13.51
C LEU A 244 2.48 6.46 -14.82
N SER A 245 2.33 5.16 -15.11
CA SER A 245 1.47 4.72 -16.22
C SER A 245 0.00 5.08 -15.94
N ARG A 246 -0.74 5.38 -17.03
CA ARG A 246 -2.17 5.71 -16.98
C ARG A 246 -2.97 4.53 -17.50
N ILE A 247 -3.85 4.01 -16.68
CA ILE A 247 -4.66 2.83 -16.97
C ILE A 247 -6.13 3.21 -17.02
N SER A 248 -6.77 3.01 -18.16
CA SER A 248 -8.20 3.35 -18.33
C SER A 248 -9.10 2.48 -17.45
N ALA A 249 -10.26 3.02 -17.07
CA ALA A 249 -11.28 2.29 -16.32
C ALA A 249 -11.71 1.01 -17.04
N GLU A 250 -11.87 1.06 -18.37
CA GLU A 250 -12.24 -0.10 -19.18
C GLU A 250 -11.23 -1.25 -19.01
N LYS A 251 -9.93 -0.96 -19.21
CA LYS A 251 -8.86 -1.96 -19.06
C LYS A 251 -8.80 -2.48 -17.61
N THR A 252 -8.93 -1.59 -16.64
CA THR A 252 -8.96 -1.97 -15.21
C THR A 252 -10.09 -2.95 -14.92
N HIS A 253 -11.32 -2.65 -15.36
CA HIS A 253 -12.45 -3.54 -15.16
C HIS A 253 -12.26 -4.89 -15.85
N GLN A 254 -11.68 -4.90 -17.07
CA GLN A 254 -11.40 -6.11 -17.82
C GLN A 254 -10.37 -6.99 -17.10
N VAL A 255 -9.25 -6.42 -16.65
CA VAL A 255 -8.21 -7.12 -15.89
C VAL A 255 -8.77 -7.69 -14.58
N CYS A 256 -9.51 -6.87 -13.82
CA CYS A 256 -10.08 -7.31 -12.55
C CYS A 256 -11.11 -8.43 -12.73
N LYS A 257 -11.90 -8.38 -13.81
CA LYS A 257 -12.82 -9.46 -14.18
C LYS A 257 -12.06 -10.74 -14.54
N SER A 258 -10.91 -10.64 -15.24
CA SER A 258 -10.10 -11.82 -15.56
C SER A 258 -9.54 -12.48 -14.30
N PHE A 259 -9.00 -11.71 -13.34
CA PHE A 259 -8.51 -12.27 -12.08
C PHE A 259 -9.59 -13.01 -11.27
N LEU A 260 -10.85 -12.57 -11.36
CA LEU A 260 -11.98 -13.26 -10.71
C LEU A 260 -12.39 -14.55 -11.42
N ALA A 261 -12.02 -14.72 -12.69
CA ALA A 261 -12.38 -15.89 -13.49
C ALA A 261 -11.29 -16.97 -13.53
N LEU A 262 -10.05 -16.62 -13.19
CA LEU A 262 -8.91 -17.53 -13.25
C LEU A 262 -8.76 -18.39 -11.97
N GLU A 263 -8.28 -19.60 -12.15
CA GLU A 263 -7.79 -20.45 -11.07
C GLU A 263 -6.49 -19.87 -10.46
N LYS A 264 -6.21 -20.19 -9.19
CA LYS A 264 -4.96 -19.75 -8.53
C LYS A 264 -3.69 -20.18 -9.29
N SER A 265 -3.69 -21.36 -9.87
CA SER A 265 -2.59 -21.88 -10.69
C SER A 265 -2.38 -21.06 -11.96
N GLU A 266 -3.45 -20.60 -12.59
CA GLU A 266 -3.40 -19.73 -13.77
C GLU A 266 -2.88 -18.34 -13.39
N ILE A 267 -3.39 -17.75 -12.30
CA ILE A 267 -2.88 -16.48 -11.75
C ILE A 267 -1.39 -16.60 -11.41
N ALA A 268 -0.96 -17.70 -10.79
CA ALA A 268 0.44 -17.93 -10.44
C ALA A 268 1.37 -18.05 -11.66
N SER A 269 0.83 -18.43 -12.83
CA SER A 269 1.60 -18.56 -14.08
C SER A 269 1.81 -17.23 -14.81
N LEU A 270 1.14 -16.15 -14.40
CA LEU A 270 1.32 -14.82 -14.97
C LEU A 270 2.70 -14.28 -14.58
N GLY A 271 3.57 -14.02 -15.53
CA GLY A 271 4.98 -13.69 -15.28
C GLY A 271 5.20 -12.41 -14.46
N TYR A 272 4.25 -11.49 -14.46
CA TYR A 272 4.25 -10.28 -13.62
C TYR A 272 3.66 -10.52 -12.22
N MET A 273 3.10 -11.71 -11.93
CA MET A 273 2.42 -11.99 -10.67
C MET A 273 3.41 -12.41 -9.58
N HIS A 274 3.51 -11.59 -8.54
CA HIS A 274 4.30 -12.00 -7.37
C HIS A 274 3.60 -13.16 -6.64
N PRO A 275 4.31 -14.26 -6.29
CA PRO A 275 3.70 -15.44 -5.65
C PRO A 275 2.87 -15.13 -4.41
N GLY A 276 3.29 -14.15 -3.61
CA GLY A 276 2.56 -13.72 -2.40
C GLY A 276 1.30 -12.90 -2.65
N ARG A 277 0.93 -12.62 -3.91
CA ARG A 277 -0.29 -11.91 -4.29
C ARG A 277 -1.33 -12.79 -4.95
N VAL A 278 -0.98 -14.00 -5.34
CA VAL A 278 -1.86 -14.95 -6.04
C VAL A 278 -3.20 -15.12 -5.32
N ASP A 279 -3.18 -15.21 -4.00
CA ASP A 279 -4.38 -15.47 -3.19
C ASP A 279 -5.26 -14.22 -3.00
N VAL A 280 -4.75 -13.03 -3.25
CA VAL A 280 -5.39 -11.77 -2.84
C VAL A 280 -5.66 -10.81 -3.98
N ILE A 281 -5.07 -11.04 -5.17
CA ILE A 281 -5.15 -10.11 -6.29
C ILE A 281 -6.57 -9.96 -6.85
N ALA A 282 -7.35 -11.04 -6.86
CA ALA A 282 -8.74 -11.01 -7.32
C ALA A 282 -9.59 -10.06 -6.45
N ALA A 283 -9.43 -10.12 -5.12
CA ALA A 283 -10.11 -9.23 -4.19
C ALA A 283 -9.59 -7.79 -4.30
N GLY A 284 -8.27 -7.60 -4.33
CA GLY A 284 -7.68 -6.27 -4.49
C GLY A 284 -8.10 -5.60 -5.81
N GLY A 285 -8.06 -6.33 -6.91
CA GLY A 285 -8.55 -5.86 -8.21
C GLY A 285 -10.04 -5.46 -8.16
N LEU A 286 -10.87 -6.26 -7.47
CA LEU A 286 -12.28 -5.92 -7.29
C LEU A 286 -12.45 -4.60 -6.52
N VAL A 287 -11.66 -4.37 -5.46
CA VAL A 287 -11.66 -3.09 -4.72
C VAL A 287 -11.32 -1.93 -5.65
N LEU A 288 -10.23 -2.02 -6.43
CA LEU A 288 -9.84 -0.96 -7.37
C LEU A 288 -10.92 -0.71 -8.42
N SER A 289 -11.47 -1.77 -9.01
CA SER A 289 -12.55 -1.69 -10.00
C SER A 289 -13.78 -0.97 -9.43
N ARG A 290 -14.17 -1.24 -8.17
CA ARG A 290 -15.30 -0.56 -7.52
C ARG A 290 -15.01 0.89 -7.18
N ILE A 291 -13.78 1.20 -6.76
CA ILE A 291 -13.34 2.59 -6.53
C ILE A 291 -13.48 3.41 -7.80
N MET A 292 -12.97 2.91 -8.93
CA MET A 292 -13.09 3.62 -10.22
C MET A 292 -14.55 3.81 -10.63
N ALA A 293 -15.37 2.77 -10.50
CA ALA A 293 -16.78 2.86 -10.85
C ALA A 293 -17.56 3.88 -10.01
N LEU A 294 -17.27 3.99 -8.70
CA LEU A 294 -17.99 4.86 -7.78
C LEU A 294 -17.42 6.28 -7.70
N SER A 295 -16.13 6.47 -7.99
CA SER A 295 -15.52 7.80 -8.11
C SER A 295 -15.81 8.46 -9.46
N GLY A 296 -16.15 7.69 -10.49
CA GLY A 296 -16.33 8.16 -11.85
C GLY A 296 -15.00 8.43 -12.58
N ALA A 297 -13.87 7.99 -12.04
CA ALA A 297 -12.57 8.16 -12.66
C ALA A 297 -12.47 7.36 -13.97
N SER A 298 -12.12 8.02 -15.06
CA SER A 298 -11.95 7.38 -16.37
C SER A 298 -10.64 6.63 -16.53
N GLU A 299 -9.65 6.96 -15.68
CA GLU A 299 -8.34 6.31 -15.62
C GLU A 299 -7.76 6.46 -14.20
N PHE A 300 -6.75 5.64 -13.87
CA PHE A 300 -5.90 5.87 -12.72
C PHE A 300 -4.43 5.95 -13.12
N VAL A 301 -3.64 6.67 -12.34
CA VAL A 301 -2.17 6.71 -12.41
C VAL A 301 -1.64 5.68 -11.43
N ALA A 302 -0.88 4.69 -11.91
CA ALA A 302 -0.23 3.72 -11.04
C ALA A 302 1.06 4.31 -10.46
N SER A 303 1.25 4.26 -9.14
CA SER A 303 2.48 4.74 -8.53
C SER A 303 3.21 3.63 -7.77
N GLU A 304 4.51 3.51 -8.03
CA GLU A 304 5.46 2.69 -7.28
C GLU A 304 6.03 3.43 -6.05
N SER A 305 5.80 4.73 -5.98
CA SER A 305 6.09 5.56 -4.80
C SER A 305 4.86 5.61 -3.91
N ASP A 306 5.07 5.31 -2.63
CA ASP A 306 4.00 5.11 -1.65
C ASP A 306 4.41 5.55 -0.24
N ILE A 307 3.84 4.92 0.79
CA ILE A 307 4.12 5.21 2.22
C ILE A 307 5.62 5.18 2.55
N LEU A 308 6.41 4.27 1.94
CA LEU A 308 7.85 4.18 2.18
C LEU A 308 8.57 5.46 1.73
N ASP A 309 8.19 5.99 0.57
CA ASP A 309 8.76 7.21 0.02
C ASP A 309 8.37 8.41 0.89
N GLY A 310 7.11 8.47 1.33
CA GLY A 310 6.63 9.49 2.27
C GLY A 310 7.38 9.46 3.61
N MET A 311 7.59 8.27 4.16
CA MET A 311 8.38 8.10 5.38
C MET A 311 9.83 8.57 5.21
N ALA A 312 10.49 8.18 4.11
CA ALA A 312 11.88 8.55 3.83
C ALA A 312 12.04 10.06 3.66
N LEU A 313 11.12 10.72 2.93
CA LEU A 313 11.12 12.17 2.74
C LEU A 313 10.96 12.94 4.05
N LEU A 314 10.20 12.38 5.02
CA LEU A 314 10.00 13.01 6.32
C LEU A 314 11.14 12.75 7.33
N LEU A 315 11.89 11.64 7.16
CA LEU A 315 13.04 11.32 8.03
C LEU A 315 14.27 12.18 7.75
N ALA A 316 14.41 12.68 6.54
CA ALA A 316 15.53 13.49 6.14
C ALA A 316 15.33 14.94 6.61
N LYS A 317 15.79 15.25 7.79
CA LYS A 317 15.82 16.60 8.38
C LYS A 317 17.24 17.15 8.39
#